data_580cc4db37fcc1f330dedbf5b2a66f02
#
_entry.id   580cc4db37fcc1f330dedbf5b2a66f02
#
_cell.length_a   1.000
_cell.length_b   1.000
_cell.length_c   1.000
_cell.angle_alpha   90.00
_cell.angle_beta   90.00
_cell.angle_gamma   90.00
#
_symmetry.space_group_name_H-M   'P 1'
#
loop_
_entity.id
_entity.type
_entity.pdbx_description
1 polymer ?
#
loop_
_entity_poly.entity_id
_entity_poly.type
_entity_poly.pdbx_seq_one_letter_code
_entity_poly.pdbx_strand_id
1 'polypeptide(L)'
;MPQPQGSGSAGSGAVNPLKGGSGANKPGTGVQVANDLVSGACKDIIFIMARASTEPGNMGGTMGPMVCKGLQTAYPDRVACQGVGAPYSAGIMDNVQPKGTTAAAIGEATKMFKLADSKCPNSQILFGGYSQGSAVMHNTISTLPEPVRKRVLAGVLFGDTRNKQDGGQILNYPKDSVMIFCDAEDGVCGGALKVTNAHMVYIRNGDGPKAVAFLKGKLDPVLKAGAAAPAAPPVPERV
;
A
#
# COMPACT_ATOMS: atom_id res chain seq x y z
N MET A 1 -40.55 61.06 -5.27
CA MET A 1 -41.79 60.31 -5.59
C MET A 1 -41.43 59.02 -6.27
N PRO A 2 -42.15 57.97 -6.09
CA PRO A 2 -41.93 57.03 -4.90
C PRO A 2 -41.28 55.73 -5.35
N GLN A 3 -40.70 55.01 -4.36
CA GLN A 3 -40.34 53.62 -4.53
C GLN A 3 -41.57 52.72 -4.60
N PRO A 4 -41.39 51.47 -5.07
CA PRO A 4 -42.04 50.37 -4.39
C PRO A 4 -41.05 49.35 -3.85
N GLN A 5 -41.37 48.88 -2.67
CA GLN A 5 -40.78 47.76 -1.95
C GLN A 5 -41.13 46.45 -2.63
N GLY A 6 -40.17 45.50 -2.65
CA GLY A 6 -40.39 44.11 -3.04
C GLY A 6 -39.75 43.16 -1.99
N SER A 7 -40.61 42.50 -1.27
CA SER A 7 -40.29 41.50 -0.23
C SER A 7 -39.61 40.27 -0.81
N GLY A 8 -38.43 39.93 -0.32
CA GLY A 8 -37.71 38.69 -0.66
C GLY A 8 -37.93 37.63 0.38
N SER A 9 -38.40 36.49 -0.04
CA SER A 9 -38.60 35.26 0.73
C SER A 9 -37.25 34.55 0.97
N ALA A 10 -36.99 34.23 2.22
CA ALA A 10 -35.85 33.37 2.60
C ALA A 10 -36.17 31.90 2.27
N GLY A 11 -35.41 31.32 1.35
CA GLY A 11 -35.41 29.91 1.05
C GLY A 11 -34.32 29.20 1.81
N SER A 12 -34.69 28.43 2.83
CA SER A 12 -33.83 27.51 3.54
C SER A 12 -33.48 26.32 2.63
N GLY A 13 -32.28 26.32 2.08
CA GLY A 13 -31.72 25.20 1.32
C GLY A 13 -31.22 24.11 2.27
N ALA A 14 -31.94 23.00 2.32
CA ALA A 14 -31.48 21.79 2.99
C ALA A 14 -30.25 21.21 2.26
N VAL A 15 -29.16 21.08 2.96
CA VAL A 15 -27.95 20.35 2.50
C VAL A 15 -28.27 18.86 2.45
N ASN A 16 -28.38 18.30 1.26
CA ASN A 16 -28.43 16.86 1.05
C ASN A 16 -27.09 16.22 1.46
N PRO A 17 -27.09 15.12 2.25
CA PRO A 17 -25.89 14.34 2.48
C PRO A 17 -25.47 13.65 1.19
N LEU A 18 -24.21 13.82 0.80
CA LEU A 18 -23.57 13.20 -0.34
C LEU A 18 -23.73 11.67 -0.26
N LYS A 19 -24.57 11.12 -1.11
CA LYS A 19 -24.59 9.71 -1.42
C LYS A 19 -23.22 9.33 -1.98
N GLY A 20 -22.50 8.47 -1.25
CA GLY A 20 -21.30 7.82 -1.74
C GLY A 20 -21.66 7.04 -3.02
N GLY A 21 -21.24 7.56 -4.16
CA GLY A 21 -21.37 6.85 -5.42
C GLY A 21 -20.42 5.67 -5.43
N SER A 22 -20.98 4.45 -5.41
CA SER A 22 -20.27 3.24 -5.80
C SER A 22 -19.94 3.35 -7.29
N GLY A 23 -18.73 3.83 -7.59
CA GLY A 23 -18.21 3.87 -8.96
C GLY A 23 -18.10 2.46 -9.49
N ALA A 24 -18.92 2.11 -10.47
CA ALA A 24 -18.81 0.86 -11.20
C ALA A 24 -17.40 0.75 -11.83
N ASN A 25 -16.63 -0.25 -11.42
CA ASN A 25 -15.29 -0.52 -11.92
C ASN A 25 -15.34 -0.85 -13.42
N LYS A 26 -14.68 -0.04 -14.25
CA LYS A 26 -14.36 -0.39 -15.64
C LYS A 26 -13.49 -1.65 -15.65
N PRO A 27 -13.74 -2.63 -16.54
CA PRO A 27 -12.85 -3.78 -16.68
C PRO A 27 -11.41 -3.33 -16.99
N GLY A 28 -10.46 -3.69 -16.12
CA GLY A 28 -9.04 -3.37 -16.29
C GLY A 28 -8.45 -2.33 -15.33
N THR A 29 -9.28 -1.54 -14.62
CA THR A 29 -8.77 -0.62 -13.59
C THR A 29 -8.99 -1.24 -12.21
N GLY A 30 -7.92 -1.69 -11.57
CA GLY A 30 -7.95 -2.08 -10.17
C GLY A 30 -8.36 -0.92 -9.25
N VAL A 31 -8.63 -1.21 -7.98
CA VAL A 31 -9.11 -0.22 -6.99
C VAL A 31 -7.99 0.76 -6.67
N GLN A 32 -8.15 2.04 -7.05
CA GLN A 32 -7.17 3.10 -6.78
C GLN A 32 -7.16 3.58 -5.33
N VAL A 33 -8.22 3.27 -4.59
CA VAL A 33 -8.35 3.56 -3.15
C VAL A 33 -8.73 2.28 -2.42
N ALA A 34 -7.90 1.86 -1.48
CA ALA A 34 -8.19 0.73 -0.60
C ALA A 34 -7.88 1.11 0.85
N ASN A 35 -8.84 0.88 1.74
CA ASN A 35 -8.76 1.17 3.17
C ASN A 35 -9.22 -0.04 4.01
N ASP A 36 -9.06 -1.25 3.48
CA ASP A 36 -9.62 -2.46 4.08
C ASP A 36 -9.08 -2.72 5.49
N LEU A 37 -7.80 -2.37 5.74
CA LEU A 37 -7.22 -2.48 7.09
C LEU A 37 -7.87 -1.50 8.07
N VAL A 38 -8.10 -0.26 7.63
CA VAL A 38 -8.66 0.79 8.51
C VAL A 38 -10.13 0.53 8.79
N SER A 39 -10.92 0.28 7.76
CA SER A 39 -12.38 0.24 7.81
C SER A 39 -13.00 -1.16 7.86
N GLY A 40 -12.27 -2.19 7.42
CA GLY A 40 -12.78 -3.55 7.29
C GLY A 40 -12.46 -4.46 8.49
N ALA A 41 -13.00 -5.68 8.42
CA ALA A 41 -12.60 -6.77 9.29
C ALA A 41 -11.19 -7.29 8.93
N CYS A 42 -10.51 -7.92 9.88
CA CYS A 42 -9.24 -8.58 9.61
C CYS A 42 -9.41 -9.71 8.59
N LYS A 43 -8.44 -9.80 7.68
CA LYS A 43 -8.28 -10.88 6.73
C LYS A 43 -6.97 -11.60 7.02
N ASP A 44 -6.79 -12.79 6.48
CA ASP A 44 -5.57 -13.59 6.70
C ASP A 44 -4.31 -12.89 6.16
N ILE A 45 -4.47 -12.06 5.14
CA ILE A 45 -3.41 -11.36 4.43
C ILE A 45 -3.74 -9.87 4.39
N ILE A 46 -2.78 -9.03 4.79
CA ILE A 46 -2.85 -7.57 4.67
C ILE A 46 -1.75 -7.13 3.72
N PHE A 47 -2.12 -6.46 2.63
CA PHE A 47 -1.18 -5.87 1.67
C PHE A 47 -1.20 -4.36 1.80
N ILE A 48 -0.08 -3.77 2.27
CA ILE A 48 0.08 -2.32 2.45
C ILE A 48 0.88 -1.77 1.27
N MET A 49 0.32 -0.79 0.55
CA MET A 49 0.94 -0.23 -0.67
C MET A 49 1.21 1.27 -0.55
N ALA A 50 2.43 1.69 -0.90
CA ALA A 50 2.78 3.08 -1.17
C ALA A 50 2.92 3.31 -2.67
N ARG A 51 2.10 4.21 -3.22
CA ARG A 51 2.03 4.51 -4.65
C ARG A 51 3.23 5.32 -5.15
N ALA A 52 3.37 5.42 -6.46
CA ALA A 52 4.32 6.35 -7.07
C ALA A 52 3.88 7.81 -6.95
N SER A 53 4.82 8.73 -7.20
CA SER A 53 4.53 10.17 -7.29
C SER A 53 3.42 10.42 -8.31
N THR A 54 2.51 11.33 -7.97
CA THR A 54 1.40 11.79 -8.80
C THR A 54 0.33 10.74 -9.13
N GLU A 55 0.47 9.49 -8.70
CA GLU A 55 -0.58 8.50 -8.89
C GLU A 55 -1.83 8.85 -8.04
N PRO A 56 -3.03 8.54 -8.57
CA PRO A 56 -4.30 8.84 -7.89
C PRO A 56 -4.57 7.92 -6.68
N GLY A 57 -5.48 8.34 -5.82
CA GLY A 57 -5.94 7.57 -4.66
C GLY A 57 -4.86 7.38 -3.61
N ASN A 58 -4.87 6.24 -2.92
CA ASN A 58 -3.83 5.83 -1.98
C ASN A 58 -3.10 4.55 -2.41
N MET A 59 -3.66 3.79 -3.35
CA MET A 59 -3.06 2.60 -3.96
C MET A 59 -2.30 2.92 -5.26
N GLY A 60 -2.54 4.08 -5.87
CA GLY A 60 -2.10 4.40 -7.23
C GLY A 60 -3.02 3.84 -8.31
N GLY A 61 -2.65 4.07 -9.57
CA GLY A 61 -3.40 3.60 -10.74
C GLY A 61 -2.78 2.39 -11.43
N THR A 62 -1.61 1.92 -10.98
CA THR A 62 -0.79 0.94 -11.71
C THR A 62 -0.42 -0.27 -10.85
N MET A 63 0.77 -0.29 -10.25
CA MET A 63 1.31 -1.47 -9.57
C MET A 63 0.52 -1.86 -8.32
N GLY A 64 0.04 -0.89 -7.54
CA GLY A 64 -0.73 -1.18 -6.33
C GLY A 64 -2.02 -1.96 -6.62
N PRO A 65 -2.93 -1.45 -7.47
CA PRO A 65 -4.12 -2.18 -7.90
C PRO A 65 -3.82 -3.54 -8.54
N MET A 66 -2.75 -3.63 -9.34
CA MET A 66 -2.36 -4.86 -10.02
C MET A 66 -1.96 -5.95 -9.03
N VAL A 67 -1.07 -5.66 -8.08
CA VAL A 67 -0.63 -6.63 -7.08
C VAL A 67 -1.77 -7.00 -6.12
N CYS A 68 -2.53 -6.00 -5.64
CA CYS A 68 -3.71 -6.25 -4.80
C CYS A 68 -4.70 -7.20 -5.48
N LYS A 69 -5.09 -6.92 -6.73
CA LYS A 69 -6.00 -7.78 -7.51
C LYS A 69 -5.43 -9.18 -7.73
N GLY A 70 -4.13 -9.28 -8.02
CA GLY A 70 -3.45 -10.56 -8.16
C GLY A 70 -3.49 -11.41 -6.90
N LEU A 71 -3.23 -10.80 -5.74
CA LEU A 71 -3.36 -11.46 -4.44
C LEU A 71 -4.81 -11.87 -4.14
N GLN A 72 -5.79 -10.99 -4.37
CA GLN A 72 -7.21 -11.30 -4.20
C GLN A 72 -7.70 -12.43 -5.10
N THR A 73 -7.15 -12.51 -6.32
CA THR A 73 -7.44 -13.62 -7.24
C THR A 73 -6.83 -14.94 -6.74
N ALA A 74 -5.62 -14.89 -6.18
CA ALA A 74 -4.93 -16.07 -5.65
C ALA A 74 -5.50 -16.55 -4.31
N TYR A 75 -6.05 -15.64 -3.51
CA TYR A 75 -6.59 -15.90 -2.18
C TYR A 75 -7.96 -15.20 -2.02
N PRO A 76 -9.02 -15.72 -2.65
CA PRO A 76 -10.35 -15.12 -2.61
C PRO A 76 -10.82 -14.89 -1.17
N ASP A 77 -11.38 -13.72 -0.90
CA ASP A 77 -11.93 -13.28 0.39
C ASP A 77 -10.93 -13.22 1.58
N ARG A 78 -9.65 -13.54 1.35
CA ARG A 78 -8.62 -13.62 2.40
C ARG A 78 -7.67 -12.43 2.40
N VAL A 79 -7.79 -11.47 1.47
CA VAL A 79 -6.85 -10.34 1.30
C VAL A 79 -7.53 -9.02 1.60
N ALA A 80 -6.94 -8.25 2.52
CA ALA A 80 -7.22 -6.85 2.75
C ALA A 80 -6.14 -6.00 2.10
N CYS A 81 -6.51 -5.04 1.25
CA CYS A 81 -5.60 -4.09 0.66
C CYS A 81 -5.70 -2.74 1.38
N GLN A 82 -4.55 -2.12 1.63
CA GLN A 82 -4.46 -0.82 2.30
C GLN A 82 -3.44 0.06 1.60
N GLY A 83 -3.89 1.18 1.07
CA GLY A 83 -2.99 2.21 0.56
C GLY A 83 -2.47 3.12 1.68
N VAL A 84 -1.22 3.57 1.54
CA VAL A 84 -0.69 4.66 2.38
C VAL A 84 -1.33 5.96 1.91
N GLY A 85 -2.27 6.48 2.71
CA GLY A 85 -3.06 7.66 2.42
C GLY A 85 -2.45 8.95 2.96
N ALA A 86 -3.27 10.00 3.05
CA ALA A 86 -2.86 11.26 3.67
C ALA A 86 -2.30 11.04 5.09
N PRO A 87 -1.21 11.71 5.47
CA PRO A 87 -0.58 12.85 4.79
C PRO A 87 0.45 12.49 3.69
N TYR A 88 0.56 11.24 3.23
CA TYR A 88 1.37 10.92 2.05
C TYR A 88 0.72 11.50 0.80
N SER A 89 1.24 12.63 0.33
CA SER A 89 0.76 13.35 -0.87
C SER A 89 1.21 12.70 -2.17
N ALA A 90 2.33 11.93 -2.15
CA ALA A 90 3.06 11.48 -3.32
C ALA A 90 3.45 12.65 -4.27
N GLY A 91 3.84 13.77 -3.67
CA GLY A 91 4.29 14.96 -4.41
C GLY A 91 5.60 14.70 -5.14
N ILE A 92 5.72 15.21 -6.38
CA ILE A 92 6.93 14.97 -7.19
C ILE A 92 8.18 15.57 -6.52
N MET A 93 8.04 16.72 -5.85
CA MET A 93 9.14 17.39 -5.16
C MET A 93 9.58 16.68 -3.87
N ASP A 94 8.78 15.77 -3.35
CA ASP A 94 9.14 15.01 -2.15
C ASP A 94 10.33 14.06 -2.41
N ASN A 95 10.57 13.69 -3.69
CA ASN A 95 11.68 12.84 -4.09
C ASN A 95 13.06 13.47 -3.86
N VAL A 96 13.17 14.81 -3.78
CA VAL A 96 14.43 15.50 -3.52
C VAL A 96 14.77 15.61 -2.02
N GLN A 97 13.87 15.17 -1.15
CA GLN A 97 14.16 15.05 0.27
C GLN A 97 15.28 14.04 0.53
N PRO A 98 16.10 14.18 1.59
CA PRO A 98 17.23 13.27 1.87
C PRO A 98 16.84 11.79 1.96
N LYS A 99 15.59 11.49 2.35
CA LYS A 99 15.05 10.14 2.44
C LYS A 99 14.30 9.70 1.17
N GLY A 100 14.27 10.52 0.10
CA GLY A 100 13.51 10.28 -1.12
C GLY A 100 12.00 10.40 -0.93
N THR A 101 11.54 10.86 0.23
CA THR A 101 10.14 11.10 0.58
C THR A 101 10.05 11.93 1.86
N THR A 102 8.84 12.32 2.27
CA THR A 102 8.62 13.14 3.47
C THR A 102 8.57 12.31 4.76
N ALA A 103 8.91 12.93 5.88
CA ALA A 103 8.72 12.33 7.20
C ALA A 103 7.24 12.00 7.49
N ALA A 104 6.32 12.82 6.98
CA ALA A 104 4.88 12.60 7.11
C ALA A 104 4.43 11.31 6.40
N ALA A 105 4.95 11.04 5.19
CA ALA A 105 4.69 9.81 4.45
C ALA A 105 5.19 8.57 5.20
N ILE A 106 6.43 8.63 5.72
CA ILE A 106 7.02 7.54 6.51
C ILE A 106 6.19 7.31 7.79
N GLY A 107 5.76 8.39 8.46
CA GLY A 107 4.93 8.32 9.66
C GLY A 107 3.57 7.64 9.40
N GLU A 108 2.92 7.97 8.29
CA GLU A 108 1.65 7.33 7.93
C GLU A 108 1.82 5.85 7.58
N ALA A 109 2.84 5.49 6.79
CA ALA A 109 3.14 4.08 6.52
C ALA A 109 3.45 3.32 7.82
N THR A 110 4.27 3.89 8.72
CA THR A 110 4.55 3.30 10.05
C THR A 110 3.26 3.04 10.84
N LYS A 111 2.30 3.96 10.77
CA LYS A 111 0.99 3.84 11.40
C LYS A 111 0.21 2.65 10.85
N MET A 112 0.22 2.45 9.52
CA MET A 112 -0.46 1.31 8.89
C MET A 112 0.16 -0.02 9.33
N PHE A 113 1.48 -0.15 9.39
CA PHE A 113 2.12 -1.38 9.89
C PHE A 113 1.82 -1.66 11.36
N LYS A 114 1.87 -0.65 12.22
CA LYS A 114 1.50 -0.78 13.63
C LYS A 114 0.03 -1.13 13.82
N LEU A 115 -0.85 -0.55 12.98
CA LEU A 115 -2.27 -0.88 12.99
C LEU A 115 -2.51 -2.34 12.55
N ALA A 116 -1.81 -2.81 11.51
CA ALA A 116 -1.89 -4.19 11.07
C ALA A 116 -1.46 -5.16 12.18
N ASP A 117 -0.39 -4.83 12.88
CA ASP A 117 0.13 -5.63 14.00
C ASP A 117 -0.87 -5.69 15.16
N SER A 118 -1.39 -4.54 15.61
CA SER A 118 -2.25 -4.45 16.79
C SER A 118 -3.69 -4.89 16.53
N LYS A 119 -4.26 -4.51 15.38
CA LYS A 119 -5.66 -4.82 15.03
C LYS A 119 -5.83 -6.26 14.56
N CYS A 120 -4.86 -6.76 13.77
CA CYS A 120 -4.96 -8.05 13.09
C CYS A 120 -3.77 -8.97 13.44
N PRO A 121 -3.66 -9.43 14.70
CA PRO A 121 -2.48 -10.15 15.19
C PRO A 121 -2.22 -11.47 14.47
N ASN A 122 -3.22 -12.07 13.83
CA ASN A 122 -3.09 -13.35 13.13
C ASN A 122 -2.87 -13.21 11.62
N SER A 123 -2.89 -11.99 11.08
CA SER A 123 -2.72 -11.74 9.66
C SER A 123 -1.25 -11.75 9.25
N GLN A 124 -0.97 -12.22 8.02
CA GLN A 124 0.33 -12.07 7.38
C GLN A 124 0.42 -10.68 6.74
N ILE A 125 1.47 -9.93 7.04
CA ILE A 125 1.63 -8.56 6.56
C ILE A 125 2.58 -8.57 5.36
N LEU A 126 2.11 -8.06 4.23
CA LEU A 126 2.86 -7.84 3.00
C LEU A 126 2.93 -6.35 2.69
N PHE A 127 3.93 -5.95 1.91
CA PHE A 127 4.03 -4.58 1.44
C PHE A 127 4.37 -4.47 -0.04
N GLY A 128 4.07 -3.30 -0.61
CA GLY A 128 4.47 -2.90 -1.93
C GLY A 128 4.87 -1.44 -1.98
N GLY A 129 5.81 -1.11 -2.86
CA GLY A 129 6.22 0.27 -3.14
C GLY A 129 6.48 0.46 -4.63
N TYR A 130 6.09 1.61 -5.17
CA TYR A 130 6.45 1.98 -6.53
C TYR A 130 7.07 3.37 -6.55
N SER A 131 8.25 3.51 -7.19
CA SER A 131 8.96 4.78 -7.31
C SER A 131 9.18 5.44 -5.93
N GLN A 132 8.67 6.66 -5.67
CA GLN A 132 8.71 7.30 -4.36
C GLN A 132 8.11 6.41 -3.25
N GLY A 133 7.11 5.59 -3.56
CA GLY A 133 6.55 4.62 -2.62
C GLY A 133 7.57 3.60 -2.14
N SER A 134 8.57 3.24 -2.95
CA SER A 134 9.68 2.41 -2.51
C SER A 134 10.51 3.11 -1.43
N ALA A 135 10.79 4.41 -1.57
CA ALA A 135 11.47 5.18 -0.52
C ALA A 135 10.66 5.24 0.77
N VAL A 136 9.32 5.35 0.67
CA VAL A 136 8.44 5.25 1.85
C VAL A 136 8.65 3.91 2.53
N MET A 137 8.61 2.78 1.80
CA MET A 137 8.76 1.44 2.36
C MET A 137 10.17 1.21 2.93
N HIS A 138 11.24 1.60 2.25
CA HIS A 138 12.62 1.52 2.75
C HIS A 138 12.75 2.16 4.13
N ASN A 139 12.33 3.43 4.25
CA ASN A 139 12.46 4.18 5.49
C ASN A 139 11.52 3.67 6.59
N THR A 140 10.34 3.19 6.22
CA THR A 140 9.38 2.65 7.19
C THR A 140 9.88 1.30 7.73
N ILE A 141 10.09 0.32 6.86
CA ILE A 141 10.43 -1.05 7.28
C ILE A 141 11.75 -1.08 8.07
N SER A 142 12.77 -0.33 7.62
CA SER A 142 14.08 -0.29 8.31
C SER A 142 14.02 0.27 9.73
N THR A 143 13.01 1.10 10.03
CA THR A 143 12.85 1.80 11.33
C THR A 143 11.69 1.31 12.19
N LEU A 144 10.88 0.34 11.68
CA LEU A 144 9.85 -0.29 12.50
C LEU A 144 10.46 -0.91 13.77
N PRO A 145 9.76 -0.85 14.93
CA PRO A 145 10.12 -1.65 16.09
C PRO A 145 10.29 -3.11 15.70
N GLU A 146 11.32 -3.76 16.23
CA GLU A 146 11.68 -5.13 15.84
C GLU A 146 10.50 -6.12 15.93
N PRO A 147 9.65 -6.11 16.98
CA PRO A 147 8.50 -7.01 17.05
C PRO A 147 7.53 -6.82 15.87
N VAL A 148 7.23 -5.57 15.49
CA VAL A 148 6.36 -5.26 14.35
C VAL A 148 7.03 -5.65 13.03
N ARG A 149 8.33 -5.34 12.88
CA ARG A 149 9.09 -5.66 11.67
C ARG A 149 9.14 -7.17 11.42
N LYS A 150 9.30 -8.00 12.44
CA LYS A 150 9.29 -9.46 12.34
C LYS A 150 7.96 -10.03 11.85
N ARG A 151 6.86 -9.28 11.99
CA ARG A 151 5.54 -9.64 11.49
C ARG A 151 5.34 -9.35 10.00
N VAL A 152 6.22 -8.53 9.41
CA VAL A 152 6.19 -8.24 7.98
C VAL A 152 6.85 -9.40 7.24
N LEU A 153 6.05 -10.16 6.50
CA LEU A 153 6.50 -11.41 5.88
C LEU A 153 7.35 -11.19 4.63
N ALA A 154 6.88 -10.34 3.72
CA ALA A 154 7.56 -10.07 2.45
C ALA A 154 7.05 -8.80 1.78
N GLY A 155 7.81 -8.31 0.79
CA GLY A 155 7.43 -7.15 0.01
C GLY A 155 7.96 -7.14 -1.42
N VAL A 156 7.40 -6.24 -2.22
CA VAL A 156 7.80 -6.01 -3.62
C VAL A 156 7.98 -4.53 -3.89
N LEU A 157 9.06 -4.18 -4.57
CA LEU A 157 9.38 -2.79 -4.92
C LEU A 157 9.57 -2.68 -6.43
N PHE A 158 9.06 -1.61 -7.03
CA PHE A 158 9.15 -1.35 -8.47
C PHE A 158 9.78 0.01 -8.71
N GLY A 159 10.75 0.10 -9.63
CA GLY A 159 11.43 1.34 -9.93
C GLY A 159 11.95 2.01 -8.64
N ASP A 160 12.70 1.25 -7.87
CA ASP A 160 13.08 1.59 -6.51
C ASP A 160 14.04 2.77 -6.45
N THR A 161 13.57 3.91 -5.93
CA THR A 161 14.33 5.16 -5.79
C THR A 161 15.45 5.07 -4.76
N ARG A 162 15.46 4.04 -3.91
CA ARG A 162 16.49 3.80 -2.89
C ARG A 162 17.43 2.65 -3.23
N ASN A 163 17.18 1.96 -4.34
CA ASN A 163 17.92 0.76 -4.71
C ASN A 163 19.46 0.93 -4.63
N LYS A 164 19.98 2.00 -5.25
CA LYS A 164 21.42 2.29 -5.23
C LYS A 164 21.90 2.70 -3.86
N GLN A 165 21.19 3.58 -3.18
CA GLN A 165 21.59 4.15 -1.89
C GLN A 165 21.65 3.10 -0.78
N ASP A 166 20.73 2.13 -0.82
CA ASP A 166 20.58 1.09 0.21
C ASP A 166 21.15 -0.27 -0.24
N GLY A 167 21.87 -0.30 -1.39
CA GLY A 167 22.60 -1.48 -1.86
C GLY A 167 21.69 -2.65 -2.28
N GLY A 168 20.54 -2.37 -2.90
CA GLY A 168 19.61 -3.41 -3.37
C GLY A 168 18.93 -4.18 -2.26
N GLN A 169 18.66 -3.54 -1.13
CA GLN A 169 18.00 -4.15 0.03
C GLN A 169 17.33 -3.11 0.91
N ILE A 170 16.41 -3.53 1.77
CA ILE A 170 15.91 -2.71 2.87
C ILE A 170 16.77 -2.99 4.11
N LEU A 171 17.33 -1.95 4.72
CA LEU A 171 18.17 -2.09 5.91
C LEU A 171 17.37 -2.73 7.06
N ASN A 172 18.03 -3.57 7.86
CA ASN A 172 17.44 -4.29 8.99
C ASN A 172 16.29 -5.25 8.62
N TYR A 173 16.16 -5.63 7.35
CA TYR A 173 15.12 -6.54 6.88
C TYR A 173 15.73 -7.64 6.01
N PRO A 174 15.23 -8.90 6.07
CA PRO A 174 15.82 -10.00 5.31
C PRO A 174 15.78 -9.74 3.80
N LYS A 175 16.92 -9.82 3.14
CA LYS A 175 17.07 -9.53 1.73
C LYS A 175 16.23 -10.45 0.84
N ASP A 176 16.10 -11.72 1.22
CA ASP A 176 15.29 -12.71 0.50
C ASP A 176 13.78 -12.54 0.70
N SER A 177 13.36 -11.66 1.61
CA SER A 177 11.96 -11.30 1.84
C SER A 177 11.50 -10.09 1.03
N VAL A 178 12.36 -9.53 0.19
CA VAL A 178 12.02 -8.42 -0.72
C VAL A 178 12.42 -8.77 -2.15
N MET A 179 11.50 -8.58 -3.10
CA MET A 179 11.82 -8.61 -4.52
C MET A 179 11.79 -7.18 -5.07
N ILE A 180 12.91 -6.76 -5.63
CA ILE A 180 13.07 -5.42 -6.21
C ILE A 180 13.09 -5.57 -7.73
N PHE A 181 12.16 -4.90 -8.39
CA PHE A 181 12.08 -4.80 -9.84
C PHE A 181 12.71 -3.49 -10.28
N CYS A 182 13.88 -3.58 -10.90
CA CYS A 182 14.62 -2.46 -11.45
C CYS A 182 15.04 -2.79 -12.87
N ASP A 183 14.44 -2.11 -13.84
CA ASP A 183 14.87 -2.20 -15.23
C ASP A 183 16.26 -1.56 -15.40
N ALA A 184 17.10 -2.17 -16.23
CA ALA A 184 18.48 -1.71 -16.41
C ALA A 184 18.58 -0.28 -16.96
N GLU A 185 17.58 0.17 -17.71
CA GLU A 185 17.50 1.50 -18.29
C GLU A 185 16.71 2.49 -17.38
N ASP A 186 16.18 2.02 -16.25
CA ASP A 186 15.53 2.88 -15.28
C ASP A 186 16.56 3.66 -14.45
N GLY A 187 16.81 4.89 -14.85
CA GLY A 187 17.77 5.76 -14.18
C GLY A 187 17.44 6.02 -12.71
N VAL A 188 16.17 5.88 -12.32
CA VAL A 188 15.71 6.06 -10.92
C VAL A 188 16.35 5.00 -10.02
N CYS A 189 16.37 3.74 -10.46
CA CYS A 189 17.02 2.64 -9.75
C CYS A 189 18.54 2.84 -9.63
N GLY A 190 19.14 3.52 -10.60
CA GLY A 190 20.56 3.90 -10.60
C GLY A 190 20.91 5.09 -9.70
N GLY A 191 19.92 5.64 -8.97
CA GLY A 191 20.08 6.76 -8.05
C GLY A 191 20.01 8.13 -8.72
N ALA A 192 19.69 8.20 -10.01
CA ALA A 192 19.36 9.45 -10.70
C ALA A 192 17.84 9.67 -10.61
N LEU A 193 17.41 10.89 -10.25
CA LEU A 193 15.99 11.25 -10.30
C LEU A 193 15.54 11.55 -11.75
N LYS A 194 15.92 10.65 -12.68
CA LYS A 194 15.62 10.76 -14.10
C LYS A 194 14.56 9.71 -14.46
N VAL A 195 13.31 10.13 -14.49
CA VAL A 195 12.20 9.29 -14.95
C VAL A 195 12.26 9.18 -16.47
N THR A 196 12.39 7.97 -16.98
CA THR A 196 12.38 7.62 -18.41
C THR A 196 11.20 6.69 -18.71
N ASN A 197 11.01 6.33 -19.99
CA ASN A 197 10.02 5.31 -20.34
C ASN A 197 10.29 3.97 -19.65
N ALA A 198 11.56 3.65 -19.35
CA ALA A 198 11.94 2.45 -18.61
C ALA A 198 11.35 2.41 -17.19
N HIS A 199 11.13 3.59 -16.57
CA HIS A 199 10.46 3.68 -15.27
C HIS A 199 8.99 3.23 -15.30
N MET A 200 8.39 3.13 -16.48
CA MET A 200 6.98 2.75 -16.69
C MET A 200 6.83 1.32 -17.24
N VAL A 201 7.91 0.57 -17.47
CA VAL A 201 7.84 -0.76 -18.10
C VAL A 201 7.18 -1.80 -17.19
N TYR A 202 7.32 -1.67 -15.87
CA TYR A 202 6.81 -2.62 -14.87
C TYR A 202 5.32 -2.94 -15.03
N ILE A 203 4.55 -2.00 -15.58
CA ILE A 203 3.11 -2.14 -15.82
C ILE A 203 2.81 -3.17 -16.90
N ARG A 204 3.77 -3.41 -17.82
CA ARG A 204 3.54 -4.17 -19.08
C ARG A 204 4.52 -5.31 -19.33
N ASN A 205 5.66 -5.35 -18.62
CA ASN A 205 6.71 -6.35 -18.86
C ASN A 205 6.52 -7.67 -18.08
N GLY A 206 5.37 -7.85 -17.40
CA GLY A 206 5.07 -9.04 -16.62
C GLY A 206 5.57 -9.03 -15.18
N ASP A 207 6.11 -7.93 -14.68
CA ASP A 207 6.62 -7.84 -13.31
C ASP A 207 5.51 -7.88 -12.26
N GLY A 208 4.31 -7.40 -12.56
CA GLY A 208 3.17 -7.54 -11.68
C GLY A 208 2.83 -9.00 -11.34
N PRO A 209 2.61 -9.88 -12.33
CA PRO A 209 2.45 -11.32 -12.11
C PRO A 209 3.63 -11.97 -11.38
N LYS A 210 4.88 -11.61 -11.68
CA LYS A 210 6.08 -12.11 -10.98
C LYS A 210 6.08 -11.70 -9.51
N ALA A 211 5.70 -10.45 -9.21
CA ALA A 211 5.56 -9.95 -7.85
C ALA A 211 4.51 -10.74 -7.05
N VAL A 212 3.35 -11.01 -7.65
CA VAL A 212 2.32 -11.85 -7.02
C VAL A 212 2.85 -13.27 -6.78
N ALA A 213 3.55 -13.87 -7.75
CA ALA A 213 4.13 -15.20 -7.62
C ALA A 213 5.18 -15.26 -6.47
N PHE A 214 6.03 -14.25 -6.35
CA PHE A 214 6.99 -14.13 -5.25
C PHE A 214 6.28 -14.07 -3.90
N LEU A 215 5.30 -13.17 -3.75
CA LEU A 215 4.54 -13.02 -2.51
C LEU A 215 3.79 -14.32 -2.15
N LYS A 216 3.23 -15.01 -3.13
CA LYS A 216 2.62 -16.35 -2.94
C LYS A 216 3.64 -17.37 -2.41
N GLY A 217 4.83 -17.39 -2.97
CA GLY A 217 5.91 -18.28 -2.53
C GLY A 217 6.27 -18.10 -1.05
N LYS A 218 6.14 -16.86 -0.53
CA LYS A 218 6.33 -16.55 0.90
C LYS A 218 5.09 -16.88 1.74
N LEU A 219 3.89 -16.67 1.20
CA LEU A 219 2.62 -16.88 1.91
C LEU A 219 2.24 -18.34 2.06
N ASP A 220 2.34 -19.14 0.98
CA ASP A 220 1.81 -20.50 0.96
C ASP A 220 2.36 -21.40 2.08
N PRO A 221 3.67 -21.37 2.42
CA PRO A 221 4.20 -22.16 3.54
C PRO A 221 3.60 -21.80 4.90
N VAL A 222 3.47 -20.48 5.17
CA VAL A 222 2.99 -20.00 6.48
C VAL A 222 1.48 -20.19 6.65
N LEU A 223 0.72 -20.04 5.56
CA LEU A 223 -0.74 -20.26 5.58
C LEU A 223 -1.10 -21.75 5.72
N LYS A 224 -0.30 -22.66 5.16
CA LYS A 224 -0.44 -24.11 5.34
C LYS A 224 -0.08 -24.52 6.76
N ALA A 225 0.99 -23.99 7.34
CA ALA A 225 1.40 -24.26 8.70
C ALA A 225 0.34 -23.78 9.72
N GLY A 226 -0.23 -22.58 9.52
CA GLY A 226 -1.31 -22.05 10.36
C GLY A 226 -2.60 -22.87 10.31
N ALA A 227 -2.93 -23.45 9.14
CA ALA A 227 -4.10 -24.34 8.99
C ALA A 227 -3.89 -25.73 9.64
N ALA A 228 -2.65 -26.16 9.82
CA ALA A 228 -2.30 -27.44 10.45
C ALA A 228 -2.15 -27.36 11.98
N ALA A 229 -2.14 -26.14 12.56
CA ALA A 229 -2.06 -25.98 14.01
C ALA A 229 -3.38 -26.43 14.68
N PRO A 230 -3.33 -27.29 15.72
CA PRO A 230 -4.52 -27.68 16.45
C PRO A 230 -5.18 -26.47 17.09
N ALA A 231 -6.51 -26.44 17.08
CA ALA A 231 -7.30 -25.40 17.75
C ALA A 231 -6.87 -25.34 19.23
N ALA A 232 -6.60 -24.13 19.72
CA ALA A 232 -6.28 -23.94 21.14
C ALA A 232 -7.41 -24.54 22.00
N PRO A 233 -7.08 -25.26 23.10
CA PRO A 233 -8.11 -25.80 23.99
C PRO A 233 -9.01 -24.68 24.52
N PRO A 234 -10.31 -24.95 24.71
CA PRO A 234 -11.23 -23.96 25.25
C PRO A 234 -10.73 -23.45 26.60
N VAL A 235 -10.71 -22.16 26.76
CA VAL A 235 -10.40 -21.52 28.06
C VAL A 235 -11.44 -22.00 29.07
N PRO A 236 -11.04 -22.59 30.23
CA PRO A 236 -12.00 -23.02 31.23
C PRO A 236 -12.78 -21.81 31.74
N GLU A 237 -14.11 -21.88 31.65
CA GLU A 237 -15.00 -20.90 32.32
C GLU A 237 -14.66 -20.88 33.81
N ARG A 238 -14.34 -19.70 34.31
CA ARG A 238 -14.22 -19.52 35.75
C ARG A 238 -15.63 -19.57 36.35
N VAL A 239 -15.89 -20.59 37.13
CA VAL A 239 -17.03 -20.72 38.03
C VAL A 239 -16.86 -19.72 39.19
#